data_acdef07ffdbf729531649432da715a81
#
_entry.id   acdef07ffdbf729531649432da715a81
#
_cell.length_a   1.000
_cell.length_b   1.000
_cell.length_c   1.000
_cell.angle_alpha   90.00
_cell.angle_beta   90.00
_cell.angle_gamma   90.00
#
_symmetry.space_group_name_H-M   'P 1'
#
loop_
_entity.id
_entity.type
_entity.pdbx_description
1 polymer ?
#
loop_
_entity_poly.entity_id
_entity_poly.type
_entity_poly.pdbx_seq_one_letter_code
_entity_poly.pdbx_strand_id
1 'polypeptide(L)'
;MFSPDALTIAIECRRLMEVGLEARHLRTVRLSAQREAELLRQLTAHLLSSPSAEARARARDLLAACSDSVQALHRAILTAEVRALLHE
;
A
#
# COMPACT_ATOMS: atom_id res chain seq x y z
N MET A 1 20.93 -7.87 -3.60
CA MET A 1 20.45 -6.63 -4.25
C MET A 1 19.08 -6.26 -3.72
N PHE A 2 18.90 -5.00 -3.36
CA PHE A 2 17.59 -4.52 -2.89
C PHE A 2 16.66 -4.22 -4.08
N SER A 3 15.39 -4.53 -3.93
CA SER A 3 14.38 -4.10 -4.89
C SER A 3 14.24 -2.56 -4.87
N PRO A 4 13.70 -1.96 -5.95
CA PRO A 4 13.41 -0.52 -5.94
C PRO A 4 12.48 -0.13 -4.79
N ASP A 5 11.53 -0.98 -4.44
CA ASP A 5 10.61 -0.72 -3.32
C ASP A 5 11.35 -0.70 -1.99
N ALA A 6 12.25 -1.64 -1.76
CA ALA A 6 13.05 -1.68 -0.52
C ALA A 6 13.88 -0.42 -0.35
N LEU A 7 14.46 0.09 -1.43
CA LEU A 7 15.22 1.33 -1.41
C LEU A 7 14.35 2.54 -1.08
N THR A 8 13.19 2.64 -1.72
CA THR A 8 12.23 3.71 -1.46
C THR A 8 11.78 3.71 0.00
N ILE A 9 11.44 2.53 0.52
CA ILE A 9 11.04 2.36 1.92
C ILE A 9 12.14 2.86 2.85
N ALA A 10 13.38 2.45 2.61
CA ALA A 10 14.52 2.84 3.44
C ALA A 10 14.73 4.36 3.42
N ILE A 11 14.67 4.97 2.26
CA ILE A 11 14.87 6.42 2.09
C ILE A 11 13.78 7.20 2.84
N GLU A 12 12.52 6.81 2.67
CA GLU A 12 11.40 7.53 3.28
C GLU A 12 11.35 7.32 4.79
N CYS A 13 11.66 6.12 5.28
CA CYS A 13 11.80 5.87 6.71
C CYS A 13 12.88 6.76 7.31
N ARG A 14 14.02 6.88 6.65
CA ARG A 14 15.11 7.73 7.12
C ARG A 14 14.69 9.20 7.22
N ARG A 15 14.00 9.70 6.20
CA ARG A 15 13.51 11.09 6.20
C ARG A 15 12.60 11.37 7.38
N LEU A 16 11.68 10.45 7.66
CA LEU A 16 10.73 10.60 8.76
C LEU A 16 11.42 10.50 10.13
N MET A 17 12.40 9.61 10.25
CA MET A 17 13.16 9.47 11.49
C MET A 17 14.02 10.71 11.75
N GLU A 18 14.55 11.35 10.71
CA GLU A 18 15.33 12.57 10.84
C GLU A 18 14.51 13.75 11.40
N VAL A 19 13.21 13.77 11.17
CA VAL A 19 12.31 14.80 11.72
C VAL A 19 11.64 14.38 13.04
N GLY A 20 12.01 13.23 13.59
CA GLY A 20 11.61 12.82 14.93
C GLY A 20 10.67 11.66 15.07
N LEU A 21 10.23 11.04 13.96
CA LEU A 21 9.43 9.83 14.07
C LEU A 21 10.32 8.64 14.46
N GLU A 22 9.79 7.77 15.29
CA GLU A 22 10.48 6.57 15.74
C GLU A 22 9.96 5.34 14.98
N ALA A 23 10.71 4.23 15.07
CA ALA A 23 10.34 2.98 14.42
C ALA A 23 8.91 2.55 14.76
N ARG A 24 8.47 2.73 16.01
CA ARG A 24 7.11 2.40 16.45
C ARG A 24 6.04 3.18 15.70
N HIS A 25 6.33 4.43 15.33
CA HIS A 25 5.41 5.27 14.55
C HIS A 25 5.32 4.78 13.10
N LEU A 26 6.46 4.38 12.51
CA LEU A 26 6.52 3.87 11.16
C LEU A 26 5.76 2.55 11.01
N ARG A 27 5.63 1.80 12.10
CA ARG A 27 4.83 0.57 12.12
C ARG A 27 3.36 0.85 11.76
N THR A 28 2.83 2.00 12.14
CA THR A 28 1.45 2.39 11.78
C THR A 28 1.27 2.41 10.27
N VAL A 29 2.21 2.99 9.56
CA VAL A 29 2.18 3.03 8.08
C VAL A 29 2.27 1.63 7.51
N ARG A 30 3.19 0.82 8.01
CA ARG A 30 3.36 -0.57 7.56
C ARG A 30 2.10 -1.40 7.76
N LEU A 31 1.48 -1.31 8.94
CA LEU A 31 0.27 -2.08 9.25
C LEU A 31 -0.90 -1.66 8.38
N SER A 32 -1.03 -0.36 8.12
CA SER A 32 -2.05 0.15 7.21
C SER A 32 -1.89 -0.42 5.80
N ALA A 33 -0.67 -0.40 5.27
CA ALA A 33 -0.38 -0.95 3.95
C ALA A 33 -0.63 -2.46 3.89
N GLN A 34 -0.25 -3.19 4.95
CA GLN A 34 -0.49 -4.64 5.03
C GLN A 34 -1.98 -4.97 5.05
N ARG A 35 -2.80 -4.17 5.75
CA ARG A 35 -4.26 -4.35 5.77
C ARG A 35 -4.87 -4.09 4.40
N GLU A 36 -4.41 -3.06 3.70
CA GLU A 36 -4.85 -2.75 2.35
C GLU A 36 -4.49 -3.88 1.38
N ALA A 37 -3.27 -4.42 1.48
CA ALA A 37 -2.83 -5.56 0.67
C ALA A 37 -3.68 -6.80 0.96
N GLU A 38 -4.09 -7.02 2.20
CA GLU A 38 -4.94 -8.14 2.59
C GLU A 38 -6.34 -8.05 1.96
N LEU A 39 -6.91 -6.85 1.87
CA LEU A 39 -8.17 -6.65 1.16
C LEU A 39 -8.06 -7.06 -0.31
N LEU A 40 -6.97 -6.68 -0.95
CA LEU A 40 -6.71 -7.05 -2.35
C LEU A 40 -6.52 -8.56 -2.51
N ARG A 41 -5.82 -9.19 -1.57
CA ARG A 41 -5.64 -10.64 -1.57
C ARG A 41 -6.98 -11.37 -1.48
N GLN A 42 -7.84 -10.94 -0.57
CA GLN A 42 -9.17 -11.54 -0.39
C GLN A 42 -10.01 -11.44 -1.66
N LEU A 43 -9.94 -10.30 -2.33
CA LEU A 43 -10.69 -10.06 -3.56
C LEU A 43 -10.30 -11.01 -4.68
N THR A 44 -9.03 -11.36 -4.78
CA THR A 44 -8.49 -12.09 -5.92
C THR A 44 -8.06 -13.53 -5.61
N ALA A 45 -8.07 -13.94 -4.35
CA ALA A 45 -7.49 -15.22 -3.93
C ALA A 45 -8.04 -16.43 -4.70
N HIS A 46 -9.37 -16.51 -4.82
CA HIS A 46 -10.01 -17.64 -5.50
C HIS A 46 -9.71 -17.66 -7.00
N LEU A 47 -9.54 -16.48 -7.62
CA LEU A 47 -9.21 -16.37 -9.04
C LEU A 47 -7.75 -16.72 -9.30
N LEU A 48 -6.86 -16.30 -8.41
CA LEU A 48 -5.42 -16.61 -8.53
C LEU A 48 -5.14 -18.09 -8.34
N SER A 49 -5.97 -18.79 -7.58
CA SER A 49 -5.84 -20.25 -7.37
C SER A 49 -6.57 -21.08 -8.41
N SER A 50 -7.23 -20.47 -9.38
CA SER A 50 -7.94 -21.17 -10.45
C SER A 50 -6.99 -22.01 -11.29
N PRO A 51 -7.39 -23.19 -11.75
CA PRO A 51 -6.60 -23.97 -12.71
C PRO A 51 -6.54 -23.32 -14.09
N SER A 52 -7.46 -22.42 -14.41
CA SER A 52 -7.49 -21.71 -15.69
C SER A 52 -6.41 -20.62 -15.75
N ALA A 53 -5.52 -20.72 -16.75
CA ALA A 53 -4.50 -19.69 -16.96
C ALA A 53 -5.12 -18.33 -17.31
N GLU A 54 -6.25 -18.33 -18.04
CA GLU A 54 -6.95 -17.11 -18.40
C GLU A 54 -7.55 -16.44 -17.17
N ALA A 55 -8.15 -17.22 -16.25
CA ALA A 55 -8.70 -16.70 -15.02
C ALA A 55 -7.61 -16.09 -14.13
N ARG A 56 -6.45 -16.77 -14.06
CA ARG A 56 -5.31 -16.23 -13.30
C ARG A 56 -4.78 -14.93 -13.91
N ALA A 57 -4.73 -14.83 -15.22
CA ALA A 57 -4.29 -13.60 -15.91
C ALA A 57 -5.25 -12.45 -15.64
N ARG A 58 -6.56 -12.68 -15.72
CA ARG A 58 -7.57 -11.67 -15.38
C ARG A 58 -7.46 -11.23 -13.92
N ALA A 59 -7.18 -12.18 -13.03
CA ALA A 59 -6.98 -11.87 -11.61
C ALA A 59 -5.78 -10.95 -11.39
N ARG A 60 -4.69 -11.17 -12.10
CA ARG A 60 -3.51 -10.30 -12.03
C ARG A 60 -3.82 -8.89 -12.52
N ASP A 61 -4.54 -8.76 -13.61
CA ASP A 61 -4.95 -7.47 -14.16
C ASP A 61 -5.89 -6.74 -13.19
N LEU A 62 -6.85 -7.46 -12.63
CA LEU A 62 -7.76 -6.91 -11.63
C LEU A 62 -7.00 -6.46 -10.39
N LEU A 63 -6.06 -7.27 -9.91
CA LEU A 63 -5.25 -6.95 -8.75
C LEU A 63 -4.44 -5.67 -8.98
N ALA A 64 -3.81 -5.53 -10.14
CA ALA A 64 -3.04 -4.34 -10.47
C ALA A 64 -3.92 -3.10 -10.52
N ALA A 65 -5.09 -3.17 -11.17
CA ALA A 65 -6.03 -2.06 -11.25
C ALA A 65 -6.56 -1.67 -9.88
N CYS A 66 -6.94 -2.66 -9.06
CA CYS A 66 -7.44 -2.40 -7.71
C CYS A 66 -6.36 -1.86 -6.79
N SER A 67 -5.12 -2.31 -6.95
CA SER A 67 -3.99 -1.77 -6.20
C SER A 67 -3.80 -0.29 -6.49
N ASP A 68 -3.84 0.10 -7.75
CA ASP A 68 -3.74 1.52 -8.14
C ASP A 68 -4.87 2.34 -7.52
N SER A 69 -6.11 1.81 -7.55
CA SER A 69 -7.27 2.50 -6.98
C SER A 69 -7.17 2.63 -5.46
N VAL A 70 -6.73 1.58 -4.76
CA VAL A 70 -6.54 1.64 -3.30
C VAL A 70 -5.48 2.66 -2.94
N GLN A 71 -4.39 2.71 -3.67
CA GLN A 71 -3.33 3.69 -3.43
C GLN A 71 -3.82 5.12 -3.68
N ALA A 72 -4.59 5.34 -4.74
CA ALA A 72 -5.17 6.66 -5.03
C ALA A 72 -6.17 7.07 -3.94
N LEU A 73 -7.01 6.15 -3.51
CA LEU A 73 -7.97 6.39 -2.42
C LEU A 73 -7.25 6.72 -1.12
N HIS A 74 -6.26 5.93 -0.75
CA HIS A 74 -5.47 6.15 0.47
C HIS A 74 -4.83 7.54 0.43
N ARG A 75 -4.20 7.89 -0.70
CA ARG A 75 -3.57 9.21 -0.87
C ARG A 75 -4.57 10.34 -0.71
N ALA A 76 -5.74 10.22 -1.33
CA ALA A 76 -6.77 11.26 -1.26
C ALA A 76 -7.28 11.44 0.17
N ILE A 77 -7.52 10.35 0.88
CA ILE A 77 -7.97 10.40 2.28
C ILE A 77 -6.89 11.03 3.16
N LEU A 78 -5.64 10.57 3.03
CA LEU A 78 -4.53 11.11 3.82
C LEU A 78 -4.32 12.60 3.53
N THR A 79 -4.40 13.00 2.26
CA THR A 79 -4.28 14.40 1.88
C THR A 79 -5.38 15.25 2.52
N ALA A 80 -6.62 14.77 2.54
CA ALA A 80 -7.73 15.47 3.18
C ALA A 80 -7.51 15.62 4.68
N GLU A 81 -7.04 14.57 5.35
CA GLU A 81 -6.73 14.60 6.78
C GLU A 81 -5.62 15.59 7.10
N VAL A 82 -4.56 15.62 6.27
CA VAL A 82 -3.46 16.57 6.45
C VAL A 82 -3.93 18.01 6.28
N ARG A 83 -4.80 18.27 5.29
CA ARG A 83 -5.38 19.61 5.10
C ARG A 83 -6.17 20.04 6.33
N ALA A 84 -6.92 19.13 6.94
CA ALA A 84 -7.66 19.44 8.17
C ALA A 84 -6.70 19.84 9.30
N LEU A 85 -5.54 19.18 9.42
CA LEU A 85 -4.52 19.55 10.41
C LEU A 85 -3.98 20.96 10.18
N LEU A 86 -3.83 21.36 8.92
CA LEU A 86 -3.29 22.68 8.58
C LEU A 86 -4.26 23.83 8.88
N HIS A 87 -5.53 23.52 9.09
CA HIS A 87 -6.59 24.52 9.34
C HIS A 87 -7.13 24.47 10.78
N GLU A 88 -6.48 23.73 11.66
CA GLU A 88 -6.82 23.70 13.08
C GLU A 88 -6.40 24.96 13.84
#